data_c4e426478e309e77b09df0a66b5673be
#
_entry.id   c4e426478e309e77b09df0a66b5673be
#
_cell.length_a   1.000
_cell.length_b   1.000
_cell.length_c   1.000
_cell.angle_alpha   90.00
_cell.angle_beta   90.00
_cell.angle_gamma   90.00
#
_symmetry.space_group_name_H-M   'P 1'
#
loop_
_entity.id
_entity.type
_entity.pdbx_description
1 polymer ?
#
loop_
_entity_poly.entity_id
_entity_poly.type
_entity_poly.pdbx_seq_one_letter_code
_entity_poly.pdbx_strand_id
1 'polypeptide(L)'
;MRLAVAATAPLGADVLERLAAGHDIEYLLTRPDRPRGRGRKLGAPPAKDAADRLGIPVRQPERLDESFSLDDADTIVVVAYGALIPESLLERAGWLNVHPSLLPRWRGAAPVERAIMAGDDETGVTIHRTTAELDAGPIAAQQSFLIGAADDAGVVYARAGELAAELLEAVLSGSPEFSPQPDDGATYADRLTPEDRELDWNRPPVELLNQIRALSPHIGARGEVDGRRLTVWRARLANDDSPLTAGGLELLDVQPEGRRRMGAEEYLRGLKGSG
;
A
#
# COMPACT_ATOMS: atom_id res chain seq x y z
N MET A 1 -26.98 0.04 -9.42
CA MET A 1 -26.12 1.08 -8.77
C MET A 1 -25.03 1.43 -9.75
N ARG A 2 -24.83 2.70 -10.03
CA ARG A 2 -23.75 3.16 -10.92
C ARG A 2 -22.53 3.44 -10.07
N LEU A 3 -21.45 2.74 -10.38
CA LEU A 3 -20.24 2.69 -9.59
C LEU A 3 -19.10 3.42 -10.30
N ALA A 4 -18.37 4.27 -9.59
CA ALA A 4 -17.09 4.79 -10.04
C ALA A 4 -15.99 4.39 -9.05
N VAL A 5 -14.73 4.42 -9.49
CA VAL A 5 -13.59 4.11 -8.64
C VAL A 5 -12.61 5.28 -8.64
N ALA A 6 -12.18 5.71 -7.45
CA ALA A 6 -11.12 6.71 -7.27
C ALA A 6 -9.85 6.00 -6.76
N ALA A 7 -8.87 5.80 -7.62
CA ALA A 7 -7.69 5.00 -7.32
C ALA A 7 -6.44 5.47 -8.07
N THR A 8 -5.26 5.21 -7.49
CA THR A 8 -3.97 5.62 -8.10
C THR A 8 -2.92 4.51 -7.98
N ALA A 9 -2.75 3.93 -6.80
CA ALA A 9 -1.69 2.99 -6.45
C ALA A 9 -2.00 1.53 -6.87
N PRO A 10 -1.03 0.59 -6.76
CA PRO A 10 -1.23 -0.82 -7.15
C PRO A 10 -2.43 -1.50 -6.47
N LEU A 11 -2.66 -1.27 -5.18
CA LEU A 11 -3.84 -1.81 -4.49
C LEU A 11 -5.15 -1.33 -5.16
N GLY A 12 -5.19 -0.05 -5.58
CA GLY A 12 -6.35 0.48 -6.29
C GLY A 12 -6.55 -0.14 -7.68
N ALA A 13 -5.47 -0.49 -8.37
CA ALA A 13 -5.53 -1.22 -9.64
C ALA A 13 -6.10 -2.64 -9.44
N ASP A 14 -5.61 -3.37 -8.44
CA ASP A 14 -6.08 -4.72 -8.12
C ASP A 14 -7.57 -4.74 -7.73
N VAL A 15 -8.00 -3.83 -6.85
CA VAL A 15 -9.42 -3.72 -6.46
C VAL A 15 -10.29 -3.31 -7.65
N LEU A 16 -9.84 -2.38 -8.52
CA LEU A 16 -10.57 -2.01 -9.74
C LEU A 16 -10.79 -3.21 -10.65
N GLU A 17 -9.76 -4.03 -10.90
CA GLU A 17 -9.86 -5.22 -11.75
C GLU A 17 -10.86 -6.24 -11.18
N ARG A 18 -10.84 -6.44 -9.88
CA ARG A 18 -11.77 -7.37 -9.19
C ARG A 18 -13.21 -6.86 -9.24
N LEU A 19 -13.44 -5.58 -8.97
CA LEU A 19 -14.78 -4.98 -9.05
C LEU A 19 -15.34 -5.01 -10.49
N ALA A 20 -14.53 -4.73 -11.48
CA ALA A 20 -14.95 -4.73 -12.88
C ALA A 20 -15.36 -6.13 -13.40
N ALA A 21 -15.00 -7.21 -12.70
CA ALA A 21 -15.45 -8.55 -13.03
C ALA A 21 -16.95 -8.79 -12.71
N GLY A 22 -17.51 -8.04 -11.76
CA GLY A 22 -18.90 -8.18 -11.32
C GLY A 22 -19.76 -6.91 -11.46
N HIS A 23 -19.15 -5.75 -11.71
CA HIS A 23 -19.82 -4.46 -11.77
C HIS A 23 -19.46 -3.67 -13.02
N ASP A 24 -20.43 -2.88 -13.49
CA ASP A 24 -20.19 -1.89 -14.53
C ASP A 24 -19.63 -0.61 -13.90
N ILE A 25 -18.39 -0.27 -14.28
CA ILE A 25 -17.67 0.87 -13.74
C ILE A 25 -17.76 2.04 -14.71
N GLU A 26 -18.46 3.10 -14.34
CA GLU A 26 -18.69 4.29 -15.14
C GLU A 26 -17.39 5.00 -15.54
N TYR A 27 -16.48 5.16 -14.56
CA TYR A 27 -15.15 5.74 -14.77
C TYR A 27 -14.19 5.45 -13.64
N LEU A 28 -12.90 5.53 -13.95
CA LEU A 28 -11.82 5.66 -12.98
C LEU A 28 -11.46 7.14 -12.80
N LEU A 29 -11.51 7.63 -11.58
CA LEU A 29 -10.90 8.90 -11.15
C LEU A 29 -9.48 8.60 -10.64
N THR A 30 -8.46 9.18 -11.26
CA THR A 30 -7.07 8.96 -10.84
C THR A 30 -6.24 10.23 -10.96
N ARG A 31 -5.05 10.22 -10.37
CA ARG A 31 -4.13 11.36 -10.46
C ARG A 31 -3.54 11.47 -11.85
N PRO A 32 -3.13 12.69 -12.28
CA PRO A 32 -2.43 12.88 -13.55
C PRO A 32 -1.15 12.06 -13.68
N ASP A 33 -0.79 11.71 -14.91
CA ASP A 33 0.48 11.09 -15.25
C ASP A 33 1.64 11.96 -14.75
N ARG A 34 2.67 11.32 -14.18
CA ARG A 34 3.81 12.04 -13.60
C ARG A 34 5.15 11.49 -14.09
N PRO A 35 6.19 12.33 -14.17
CA PRO A 35 7.53 11.89 -14.47
C PRO A 35 8.02 10.84 -13.46
N ARG A 36 8.46 9.67 -13.95
CA ARG A 36 8.95 8.54 -13.14
C ARG A 36 10.36 8.13 -13.57
N GLY A 37 11.11 7.58 -12.63
CA GLY A 37 12.44 7.02 -12.85
C GLY A 37 13.52 8.06 -13.20
N ARG A 38 14.75 7.58 -13.45
CA ARG A 38 15.92 8.44 -13.75
C ARG A 38 15.77 9.24 -15.04
N GLY A 39 15.01 8.75 -16.01
CA GLY A 39 14.76 9.43 -17.29
C GLY A 39 13.58 10.40 -17.28
N ARG A 40 12.89 10.61 -16.14
CA ARG A 40 11.71 11.48 -16.00
C ARG A 40 10.65 11.28 -17.09
N LYS A 41 10.51 10.06 -17.61
CA LYS A 41 9.43 9.75 -18.57
C LYS A 41 8.09 9.82 -17.85
N LEU A 42 7.08 10.38 -18.53
CA LEU A 42 5.71 10.36 -18.02
C LEU A 42 5.28 8.90 -17.88
N GLY A 43 4.81 8.56 -16.69
CA GLY A 43 4.28 7.24 -16.37
C GLY A 43 2.86 7.35 -15.82
N ALA A 44 1.99 6.52 -16.36
CA ALA A 44 0.62 6.43 -15.90
C ALA A 44 0.54 5.85 -14.47
N PRO A 45 -0.44 6.26 -13.66
CA PRO A 45 -0.77 5.56 -12.43
C PRO A 45 -1.12 4.08 -12.70
N PRO A 46 -0.75 3.13 -11.82
CA PRO A 46 -1.14 1.72 -11.98
C PRO A 46 -2.63 1.49 -12.21
N ALA A 47 -3.48 2.24 -11.51
CA ALA A 47 -4.93 2.16 -11.70
C ALA A 47 -5.37 2.59 -13.10
N LYS A 48 -4.69 3.58 -13.73
CA LYS A 48 -4.97 3.97 -15.12
C LYS A 48 -4.60 2.85 -16.09
N ASP A 49 -3.42 2.24 -15.92
CA ASP A 49 -3.01 1.11 -16.76
C ASP A 49 -4.02 -0.04 -16.69
N ALA A 50 -4.61 -0.29 -15.51
CA ALA A 50 -5.69 -1.27 -15.33
C ALA A 50 -6.98 -0.86 -16.05
N ALA A 51 -7.43 0.39 -15.87
CA ALA A 51 -8.64 0.92 -16.50
C ALA A 51 -8.54 0.89 -18.04
N ASP A 52 -7.38 1.28 -18.59
CA ASP A 52 -7.13 1.25 -20.04
C ASP A 52 -7.25 -0.18 -20.60
N ARG A 53 -6.73 -1.19 -19.88
CA ARG A 53 -6.89 -2.61 -20.27
C ARG A 53 -8.34 -3.09 -20.24
N LEU A 54 -9.13 -2.57 -19.31
CA LEU A 54 -10.55 -2.94 -19.12
C LEU A 54 -11.51 -2.12 -19.99
N GLY A 55 -11.00 -1.08 -20.68
CA GLY A 55 -11.83 -0.17 -21.46
C GLY A 55 -12.69 0.78 -20.60
N ILE A 56 -12.31 1.00 -19.34
CA ILE A 56 -12.99 1.89 -18.40
C ILE A 56 -12.56 3.33 -18.69
N PRO A 57 -13.50 4.30 -18.85
CA PRO A 57 -13.18 5.70 -19.02
C PRO A 57 -12.32 6.25 -17.87
N VAL A 58 -11.26 7.00 -18.19
CA VAL A 58 -10.34 7.56 -17.19
C VAL A 58 -10.49 9.07 -17.09
N ARG A 59 -10.55 9.58 -15.85
CA ARG A 59 -10.62 11.01 -15.51
C ARG A 59 -9.44 11.38 -14.64
N GLN A 60 -8.65 12.34 -15.12
CA GLN A 60 -7.41 12.81 -14.47
C GLN A 60 -7.43 14.33 -14.29
N PRO A 61 -8.30 14.88 -13.42
CA PRO A 61 -8.29 16.31 -13.16
C PRO A 61 -6.97 16.71 -12.49
N GLU A 62 -6.40 17.84 -12.89
CA GLU A 62 -5.22 18.43 -12.23
C GLU A 62 -5.52 18.75 -10.76
N ARG A 63 -6.72 19.20 -10.50
CA ARG A 63 -7.27 19.45 -9.17
C ARG A 63 -8.69 18.91 -9.11
N LEU A 64 -8.96 18.16 -8.04
CA LEU A 64 -10.33 17.77 -7.73
C LEU A 64 -10.98 18.89 -6.90
N ASP A 65 -12.04 19.50 -7.42
CA ASP A 65 -12.77 20.58 -6.77
C ASP A 65 -14.29 20.41 -6.98
N GLU A 66 -15.07 21.34 -6.46
CA GLU A 66 -16.54 21.32 -6.50
C GLU A 66 -17.14 21.31 -7.92
N SER A 67 -16.38 21.76 -8.92
CA SER A 67 -16.84 21.77 -10.32
C SER A 67 -16.75 20.39 -10.99
N PHE A 68 -16.08 19.42 -10.34
CA PHE A 68 -15.95 18.07 -10.89
C PHE A 68 -17.30 17.41 -11.02
N SER A 69 -17.63 16.91 -12.23
CA SER A 69 -18.84 16.15 -12.46
C SER A 69 -18.69 14.73 -11.94
N LEU A 70 -19.57 14.32 -11.03
CA LEU A 70 -19.69 12.93 -10.61
C LEU A 70 -20.53 12.12 -11.62
N ASP A 71 -21.06 12.82 -12.65
CA ASP A 71 -22.04 12.29 -13.61
C ASP A 71 -23.19 11.59 -12.87
N ASP A 72 -23.42 10.34 -13.27
CA ASP A 72 -24.50 9.56 -12.67
C ASP A 72 -24.01 8.54 -11.63
N ALA A 73 -22.75 8.64 -11.15
CA ALA A 73 -22.25 7.71 -10.16
C ALA A 73 -22.96 7.91 -8.80
N ASP A 74 -23.62 6.87 -8.34
CA ASP A 74 -24.31 6.84 -7.05
C ASP A 74 -23.31 6.59 -5.91
N THR A 75 -22.29 5.78 -6.20
CA THR A 75 -21.24 5.38 -5.24
C THR A 75 -19.87 5.45 -5.88
N ILE A 76 -18.91 6.02 -5.16
CA ILE A 76 -17.50 6.07 -5.53
C ILE A 76 -16.69 5.26 -4.53
N VAL A 77 -16.01 4.22 -4.99
CA VAL A 77 -15.07 3.43 -4.19
C VAL A 77 -13.69 4.07 -4.25
N VAL A 78 -13.16 4.48 -3.10
CA VAL A 78 -11.85 5.11 -2.94
C VAL A 78 -10.84 4.06 -2.50
N VAL A 79 -9.75 3.88 -3.25
CA VAL A 79 -8.68 2.93 -2.91
C VAL A 79 -7.33 3.56 -3.20
N ALA A 80 -6.59 3.94 -2.18
CA ALA A 80 -5.25 4.53 -2.33
C ALA A 80 -5.20 5.63 -3.43
N TYR A 81 -6.19 6.52 -3.44
CA TYR A 81 -6.33 7.62 -4.40
C TYR A 81 -5.25 8.69 -4.22
N GLY A 82 -4.92 9.01 -2.97
CA GLY A 82 -3.80 9.88 -2.62
C GLY A 82 -4.01 11.37 -2.91
N ALA A 83 -5.27 11.82 -2.97
CA ALA A 83 -5.65 13.23 -2.99
C ALA A 83 -6.82 13.48 -2.05
N LEU A 84 -6.93 14.71 -1.55
CA LEU A 84 -8.09 15.13 -0.77
C LEU A 84 -9.32 15.23 -1.66
N ILE A 85 -10.45 14.79 -1.13
CA ILE A 85 -11.76 14.93 -1.75
C ILE A 85 -12.46 16.07 -1.03
N PRO A 86 -12.86 17.14 -1.75
CA PRO A 86 -13.59 18.26 -1.15
C PRO A 86 -14.91 17.83 -0.49
N GLU A 87 -15.23 18.42 0.63
CA GLU A 87 -16.47 18.12 1.39
C GLU A 87 -17.71 18.29 0.52
N SER A 88 -17.74 19.32 -0.33
CA SER A 88 -18.81 19.56 -1.30
C SER A 88 -19.02 18.42 -2.30
N LEU A 89 -18.02 17.58 -2.56
CA LEU A 89 -18.17 16.36 -3.37
C LEU A 89 -18.59 15.16 -2.51
N LEU A 90 -18.15 15.09 -1.25
CA LEU A 90 -18.52 14.02 -0.33
C LEU A 90 -20.04 14.00 -0.07
N GLU A 91 -20.70 15.18 -0.10
CA GLU A 91 -22.14 15.32 0.10
C GLU A 91 -22.98 14.91 -1.13
N ARG A 92 -22.37 14.78 -2.32
CA ARG A 92 -23.10 14.59 -3.59
C ARG A 92 -23.23 13.13 -4.02
N ALA A 93 -22.50 12.20 -3.40
CA ALA A 93 -22.54 10.77 -3.67
C ALA A 93 -22.15 9.95 -2.43
N GLY A 94 -22.32 8.64 -2.49
CA GLY A 94 -21.76 7.73 -1.51
C GLY A 94 -20.25 7.52 -1.77
N TRP A 95 -19.39 7.89 -0.82
CA TRP A 95 -17.95 7.66 -0.91
C TRP A 95 -17.52 6.60 0.09
N LEU A 96 -17.09 5.45 -0.41
CA LEU A 96 -16.61 4.32 0.38
C LEU A 96 -15.10 4.19 0.23
N ASN A 97 -14.37 4.28 1.33
CA ASN A 97 -12.92 4.09 1.32
C ASN A 97 -12.55 2.66 1.74
N VAL A 98 -11.67 2.07 0.96
CA VAL A 98 -10.98 0.81 1.28
C VAL A 98 -9.70 1.15 2.01
N HIS A 99 -9.63 0.85 3.29
CA HIS A 99 -8.46 1.12 4.10
C HIS A 99 -7.82 -0.20 4.57
N PRO A 100 -6.55 -0.48 4.21
CA PRO A 100 -5.92 -1.75 4.53
C PRO A 100 -5.35 -1.78 5.95
N SER A 101 -6.22 -1.58 6.94
CA SER A 101 -5.99 -1.79 8.37
C SER A 101 -7.29 -2.07 9.11
N LEU A 102 -7.18 -2.42 10.38
CA LEU A 102 -8.31 -2.53 11.32
C LEU A 102 -8.53 -1.17 12.00
N LEU A 103 -9.29 -0.27 11.37
CA LEU A 103 -9.61 1.03 11.95
C LEU A 103 -10.29 0.89 13.31
N PRO A 104 -9.98 1.76 14.29
CA PRO A 104 -9.27 3.03 14.17
C PRO A 104 -7.74 2.94 14.18
N ARG A 105 -7.15 1.73 14.24
CA ARG A 105 -5.70 1.57 14.19
C ARG A 105 -5.17 1.85 12.77
N TRP A 106 -4.07 2.59 12.70
CA TRP A 106 -3.34 2.92 11.47
C TRP A 106 -4.14 3.77 10.47
N ARG A 107 -4.84 4.82 10.92
CA ARG A 107 -5.37 5.86 10.02
C ARG A 107 -4.23 6.52 9.26
N GLY A 108 -4.35 6.77 7.96
CA GLY A 108 -3.35 7.50 7.18
C GLY A 108 -2.76 6.75 5.99
N ALA A 109 -1.54 7.15 5.58
CA ALA A 109 -1.03 6.90 4.24
C ALA A 109 -0.30 5.55 4.04
N ALA A 110 0.23 4.93 5.13
CA ALA A 110 1.07 3.72 5.03
C ALA A 110 0.68 2.65 6.08
N PRO A 111 -0.61 2.27 6.17
CA PRO A 111 -1.10 1.39 7.23
C PRO A 111 -0.44 0.00 7.24
N VAL A 112 -0.22 -0.60 6.08
CA VAL A 112 0.40 -1.93 5.96
C VAL A 112 1.86 -1.89 6.41
N GLU A 113 2.62 -0.93 5.93
CA GLU A 113 4.03 -0.80 6.29
C GLU A 113 4.19 -0.51 7.78
N ARG A 114 3.36 0.37 8.35
CA ARG A 114 3.42 0.70 9.78
C ARG A 114 3.01 -0.48 10.66
N ALA A 115 2.01 -1.27 10.27
CA ALA A 115 1.62 -2.48 10.99
C ALA A 115 2.77 -3.50 11.02
N ILE A 116 3.41 -3.78 9.88
CA ILE A 116 4.55 -4.70 9.81
C ILE A 116 5.74 -4.17 10.61
N MET A 117 6.09 -2.87 10.50
CA MET A 117 7.18 -2.25 11.27
C MET A 117 6.93 -2.33 12.77
N ALA A 118 5.69 -2.17 13.21
CA ALA A 118 5.32 -2.29 14.61
C ALA A 118 5.36 -3.73 15.13
N GLY A 119 5.41 -4.72 14.23
CA GLY A 119 5.38 -6.14 14.58
C GLY A 119 3.98 -6.63 14.92
N ASP A 120 2.95 -6.03 14.35
CA ASP A 120 1.57 -6.51 14.53
C ASP A 120 1.43 -7.93 13.97
N ASP A 121 0.77 -8.80 14.72
CA ASP A 121 0.52 -10.20 14.31
C ASP A 121 -0.67 -10.32 13.36
N GLU A 122 -1.53 -9.29 13.31
CA GLU A 122 -2.69 -9.23 12.43
C GLU A 122 -2.89 -7.81 11.88
N THR A 123 -3.52 -7.73 10.75
CA THR A 123 -4.07 -6.53 10.15
C THR A 123 -5.41 -6.87 9.50
N GLY A 124 -5.92 -6.04 8.62
CA GLY A 124 -7.18 -6.33 7.93
C GLY A 124 -7.53 -5.29 6.90
N VAL A 125 -8.78 -5.29 6.52
CA VAL A 125 -9.37 -4.28 5.66
C VAL A 125 -10.61 -3.72 6.32
N THR A 126 -10.75 -2.40 6.25
CA THR A 126 -11.94 -1.67 6.66
C THR A 126 -12.55 -0.97 5.46
N ILE A 127 -13.84 -1.18 5.22
CA ILE A 127 -14.65 -0.36 4.31
C ILE A 127 -15.38 0.65 5.17
N HIS A 128 -15.11 1.93 4.95
CA HIS A 128 -15.73 3.01 5.72
C HIS A 128 -16.21 4.15 4.82
N ARG A 129 -17.13 4.97 5.32
CA ARG A 129 -17.53 6.18 4.61
C ARG A 129 -16.39 7.20 4.67
N THR A 130 -16.05 7.78 3.52
CA THR A 130 -15.10 8.89 3.47
C THR A 130 -15.72 10.14 4.08
N THR A 131 -14.99 10.79 4.96
CA THR A 131 -15.36 12.06 5.62
C THR A 131 -14.22 13.07 5.44
N ALA A 132 -14.44 14.31 5.88
CA ALA A 132 -13.39 15.34 5.89
C ALA A 132 -12.22 14.99 6.82
N GLU A 133 -12.50 14.27 7.91
CA GLU A 133 -11.47 13.77 8.83
C GLU A 133 -10.80 12.51 8.27
N LEU A 134 -9.48 12.46 8.37
CA LEU A 134 -8.65 11.41 7.78
C LEU A 134 -9.01 10.03 8.36
N ASP A 135 -9.53 9.16 7.50
CA ASP A 135 -9.89 7.76 7.79
C ASP A 135 -10.70 7.55 9.08
N ALA A 136 -11.48 8.57 9.50
CA ALA A 136 -12.27 8.56 10.73
C ALA A 136 -13.77 8.27 10.51
N GLY A 137 -14.21 8.12 9.27
CA GLY A 137 -15.61 7.90 8.95
C GLY A 137 -16.15 6.56 9.47
N PRO A 138 -17.49 6.44 9.58
CA PRO A 138 -18.14 5.25 10.12
C PRO A 138 -17.90 4.02 9.24
N ILE A 139 -17.74 2.87 9.89
CA ILE A 139 -17.37 1.58 9.30
C ILE A 139 -18.62 0.89 8.75
N ALA A 140 -18.56 0.45 7.49
CA ALA A 140 -19.55 -0.41 6.84
C ALA A 140 -19.23 -1.90 6.97
N ALA A 141 -17.95 -2.26 6.86
CA ALA A 141 -17.47 -3.63 7.01
C ALA A 141 -16.00 -3.63 7.43
N GLN A 142 -15.61 -4.65 8.19
CA GLN A 142 -14.22 -4.82 8.62
C GLN A 142 -13.92 -6.30 8.82
N GLN A 143 -12.75 -6.75 8.40
CA GLN A 143 -12.31 -8.11 8.62
C GLN A 143 -10.79 -8.19 8.75
N SER A 144 -10.31 -9.02 9.68
CA SER A 144 -8.89 -9.23 9.95
C SER A 144 -8.30 -10.43 9.19
N PHE A 145 -6.98 -10.43 9.06
CA PHE A 145 -6.17 -11.57 8.67
C PHE A 145 -4.79 -11.49 9.33
N LEU A 146 -4.15 -12.65 9.52
CA LEU A 146 -2.84 -12.74 10.16
C LEU A 146 -1.72 -12.26 9.23
N ILE A 147 -0.73 -11.59 9.80
CA ILE A 147 0.54 -11.26 9.15
C ILE A 147 1.52 -12.40 9.48
N GLY A 148 1.87 -13.22 8.49
CA GLY A 148 2.84 -14.29 8.68
C GLY A 148 4.25 -13.76 8.97
N ALA A 149 5.05 -14.51 9.71
CA ALA A 149 6.40 -14.13 10.10
C ALA A 149 7.33 -13.84 8.91
N ALA A 150 7.06 -14.39 7.73
CA ALA A 150 7.81 -14.18 6.50
C ALA A 150 7.11 -13.24 5.49
N ASP A 151 5.89 -12.78 5.79
CA ASP A 151 5.13 -11.92 4.89
C ASP A 151 5.79 -10.54 4.80
N ASP A 152 5.97 -10.06 3.59
CA ASP A 152 6.34 -8.68 3.29
C ASP A 152 5.10 -7.84 2.96
N ALA A 153 5.29 -6.54 2.78
CA ALA A 153 4.19 -5.65 2.45
C ALA A 153 3.48 -6.04 1.15
N GLY A 154 4.20 -6.62 0.18
CA GLY A 154 3.59 -7.10 -1.07
C GLY A 154 2.57 -8.21 -0.85
N VAL A 155 2.91 -9.18 0.02
CA VAL A 155 1.99 -10.28 0.39
C VAL A 155 0.78 -9.74 1.15
N VAL A 156 1.00 -8.83 2.11
CA VAL A 156 -0.09 -8.22 2.89
C VAL A 156 -1.02 -7.40 2.00
N TYR A 157 -0.49 -6.61 1.07
CA TYR A 157 -1.31 -5.86 0.11
C TYR A 157 -2.12 -6.76 -0.82
N ALA A 158 -1.56 -7.89 -1.27
CA ALA A 158 -2.28 -8.83 -2.11
C ALA A 158 -3.49 -9.43 -1.36
N ARG A 159 -3.31 -9.88 -0.11
CA ARG A 159 -4.41 -10.35 0.75
C ARG A 159 -5.43 -9.25 1.04
N ALA A 160 -4.96 -8.03 1.28
CA ALA A 160 -5.85 -6.89 1.49
C ALA A 160 -6.70 -6.59 0.24
N GLY A 161 -6.15 -6.70 -0.96
CA GLY A 161 -6.89 -6.53 -2.22
C GLY A 161 -7.98 -7.58 -2.42
N GLU A 162 -7.68 -8.85 -2.12
CA GLU A 162 -8.65 -9.95 -2.16
C GLU A 162 -9.80 -9.70 -1.18
N LEU A 163 -9.46 -9.46 0.06
CA LEU A 163 -10.44 -9.21 1.12
C LEU A 163 -11.26 -7.95 0.89
N ALA A 164 -10.63 -6.89 0.34
CA ALA A 164 -11.32 -5.65 -0.02
C ALA A 164 -12.44 -5.90 -1.04
N ALA A 165 -12.18 -6.71 -2.07
CA ALA A 165 -13.18 -7.04 -3.07
C ALA A 165 -14.35 -7.83 -2.47
N GLU A 166 -14.09 -8.80 -1.60
CA GLU A 166 -15.13 -9.57 -0.90
C GLU A 166 -16.00 -8.67 -0.03
N LEU A 167 -15.37 -7.79 0.78
CA LEU A 167 -16.11 -6.86 1.65
C LEU A 167 -16.90 -5.83 0.84
N LEU A 168 -16.33 -5.30 -0.24
CA LEU A 168 -17.03 -4.37 -1.14
C LEU A 168 -18.23 -5.03 -1.79
N GLU A 169 -18.12 -6.27 -2.25
CA GLU A 169 -19.26 -7.00 -2.83
C GLU A 169 -20.41 -7.11 -1.83
N ALA A 170 -20.11 -7.46 -0.57
CA ALA A 170 -21.12 -7.53 0.49
C ALA A 170 -21.74 -6.16 0.80
N VAL A 171 -20.94 -5.10 0.84
CA VAL A 171 -21.40 -3.73 1.12
C VAL A 171 -22.23 -3.17 -0.04
N LEU A 172 -21.81 -3.39 -1.28
CA LEU A 172 -22.46 -2.86 -2.48
C LEU A 172 -23.75 -3.59 -2.83
N SER A 173 -23.85 -4.91 -2.56
CA SER A 173 -25.05 -5.71 -2.81
C SER A 173 -26.14 -5.55 -1.75
N GLY A 174 -25.81 -4.99 -0.56
CA GLY A 174 -26.68 -4.86 0.58
C GLY A 174 -27.12 -3.40 0.87
N SER A 175 -27.65 -3.25 2.09
CA SER A 175 -27.89 -1.93 2.72
C SER A 175 -27.00 -1.88 3.96
N PRO A 176 -25.75 -1.45 3.83
CA PRO A 176 -24.80 -1.54 4.93
C PRO A 176 -25.21 -0.62 6.10
N GLU A 177 -25.16 -1.17 7.30
CA GLU A 177 -25.23 -0.38 8.51
C GLU A 177 -23.86 0.22 8.82
N PHE A 178 -23.82 1.53 9.05
CA PHE A 178 -22.59 2.23 9.35
C PHE A 178 -22.46 2.43 10.87
N SER A 179 -21.39 1.89 11.44
CA SER A 179 -21.07 2.03 12.86
C SER A 179 -19.96 3.07 13.07
N PRO A 180 -20.08 4.01 14.00
CA PRO A 180 -18.99 4.92 14.34
C PRO A 180 -17.74 4.14 14.73
N GLN A 181 -16.57 4.68 14.39
CA GLN A 181 -15.32 4.12 14.92
C GLN A 181 -15.24 4.34 16.43
N PRO A 182 -14.62 3.40 17.19
CA PRO A 182 -14.37 3.65 18.61
C PRO A 182 -13.46 4.89 18.81
N ASP A 183 -13.69 5.62 19.90
CA ASP A 183 -12.87 6.76 20.28
C ASP A 183 -11.45 6.32 20.72
N ASP A 184 -11.38 5.17 21.39
CA ASP A 184 -10.12 4.58 21.86
C ASP A 184 -9.41 3.74 20.77
N GLY A 185 -8.07 3.69 20.86
CA GLY A 185 -7.24 2.83 19.99
C GLY A 185 -6.87 3.45 18.64
N ALA A 186 -7.23 4.70 18.38
CA ALA A 186 -6.81 5.39 17.16
C ALA A 186 -5.28 5.58 17.14
N THR A 187 -4.65 5.09 16.07
CA THR A 187 -3.23 5.33 15.79
C THR A 187 -3.06 5.79 14.35
N TYR A 188 -1.91 6.38 14.05
CA TYR A 188 -1.68 7.00 12.75
C TYR A 188 -0.52 6.34 12.00
N ALA A 189 -0.72 6.15 10.70
CA ALA A 189 0.23 5.59 9.75
C ALA A 189 0.72 6.68 8.82
N ASP A 190 1.65 7.51 9.32
CA ASP A 190 2.24 8.58 8.55
C ASP A 190 2.92 8.04 7.30
N ARG A 191 2.95 8.90 6.26
CA ARG A 191 3.66 8.60 5.02
C ARG A 191 5.11 8.25 5.31
N LEU A 192 5.62 7.20 4.63
CA LEU A 192 7.02 6.81 4.73
C LEU A 192 7.95 7.93 4.24
N THR A 193 9.00 8.16 5.01
CA THR A 193 10.06 9.13 4.73
C THR A 193 11.34 8.43 4.26
N PRO A 194 12.33 9.16 3.73
CA PRO A 194 13.63 8.58 3.43
C PRO A 194 14.31 7.93 4.64
N GLU A 195 14.10 8.48 5.83
CA GLU A 195 14.66 8.00 7.10
C GLU A 195 14.10 6.64 7.51
N ASP A 196 12.82 6.37 7.23
CA ASP A 196 12.20 5.06 7.46
C ASP A 196 12.90 3.92 6.69
N ARG A 197 13.72 4.26 5.68
CA ARG A 197 14.45 3.29 4.87
C ARG A 197 15.84 2.96 5.40
N GLU A 198 16.37 3.77 6.29
CA GLU A 198 17.73 3.60 6.81
C GLU A 198 17.74 2.58 7.94
N LEU A 199 18.60 1.54 7.81
CA LEU A 199 18.79 0.49 8.80
C LEU A 199 19.87 0.94 9.79
N ASP A 200 19.49 1.09 11.05
CA ASP A 200 20.44 1.21 12.16
C ASP A 200 20.72 -0.18 12.73
N TRP A 201 21.85 -0.76 12.36
CA TRP A 201 22.24 -2.11 12.75
C TRP A 201 22.42 -2.34 14.26
N ASN A 202 22.32 -1.29 15.09
CA ASN A 202 22.33 -1.39 16.55
C ASN A 202 20.94 -1.70 17.14
N ARG A 203 19.89 -1.62 16.34
CA ARG A 203 18.51 -1.95 16.77
C ARG A 203 18.35 -3.48 16.91
N PRO A 204 17.34 -3.94 17.69
CA PRO A 204 17.00 -5.34 17.82
C PRO A 204 16.78 -6.01 16.44
N PRO A 205 17.33 -7.22 16.21
CA PRO A 205 17.22 -7.90 14.92
C PRO A 205 15.78 -8.07 14.42
N VAL A 206 14.82 -8.31 15.31
CA VAL A 206 13.40 -8.46 14.95
C VAL A 206 12.82 -7.15 14.39
N GLU A 207 13.19 -6.01 14.97
CA GLU A 207 12.74 -4.70 14.47
C GLU A 207 13.31 -4.39 13.07
N LEU A 208 14.61 -4.70 12.86
CA LEU A 208 15.25 -4.59 11.54
C LEU A 208 14.60 -5.50 10.51
N LEU A 209 14.28 -6.74 10.89
CA LEU A 209 13.60 -7.69 10.02
C LEU A 209 12.21 -7.17 9.63
N ASN A 210 11.45 -6.65 10.59
CA ASN A 210 10.14 -6.04 10.34
C ASN A 210 10.25 -4.83 9.40
N GLN A 211 11.26 -3.95 9.60
CA GLN A 211 11.50 -2.81 8.72
C GLN A 211 11.82 -3.26 7.28
N ILE A 212 12.64 -4.30 7.10
CA ILE A 212 12.95 -4.85 5.77
C ILE A 212 11.70 -5.43 5.11
N ARG A 213 10.88 -6.21 5.85
CA ARG A 213 9.63 -6.80 5.34
C ARG A 213 8.62 -5.72 4.95
N ALA A 214 8.45 -4.70 5.80
CA ALA A 214 7.54 -3.59 5.56
C ALA A 214 7.88 -2.79 4.29
N LEU A 215 9.16 -2.69 3.96
CA LEU A 215 9.62 -1.93 2.79
C LEU A 215 9.76 -2.77 1.52
N SER A 216 9.57 -4.08 1.61
CA SER A 216 9.65 -5.01 0.49
C SER A 216 8.26 -5.32 -0.09
N PRO A 217 8.18 -5.57 -1.40
CA PRO A 217 9.26 -5.61 -2.39
C PRO A 217 9.47 -4.28 -3.14
N HIS A 218 8.84 -3.16 -2.76
CA HIS A 218 8.68 -1.98 -3.62
C HIS A 218 9.62 -0.82 -3.28
N ILE A 219 10.05 -0.69 -2.01
CA ILE A 219 10.78 0.47 -1.49
C ILE A 219 12.23 0.12 -1.19
N GLY A 220 12.45 -0.96 -0.43
CA GLY A 220 13.74 -1.50 0.01
C GLY A 220 14.36 -0.72 1.16
N ALA A 221 14.80 -1.44 2.19
CA ALA A 221 15.56 -0.88 3.30
C ALA A 221 17.03 -0.68 2.91
N ARG A 222 17.72 0.29 3.49
CA ARG A 222 19.09 0.64 3.14
C ARG A 222 20.00 0.57 4.35
N GLY A 223 21.20 0.07 4.17
CA GLY A 223 22.20 0.04 5.23
C GLY A 223 23.61 -0.08 4.64
N GLU A 224 24.59 0.22 5.47
CA GLU A 224 26.00 -0.01 5.14
C GLU A 224 26.44 -1.37 5.71
N VAL A 225 27.04 -2.21 4.88
CA VAL A 225 27.58 -3.51 5.26
C VAL A 225 28.99 -3.61 4.70
N ASP A 226 29.99 -3.79 5.58
CA ASP A 226 31.41 -3.83 5.24
C ASP A 226 31.86 -2.62 4.39
N GLY A 227 31.44 -1.40 4.79
CA GLY A 227 31.78 -0.15 4.10
C GLY A 227 31.08 0.03 2.75
N ARG A 228 30.06 -0.77 2.42
CA ARG A 228 29.32 -0.69 1.15
C ARG A 228 27.84 -0.46 1.38
N ARG A 229 27.29 0.49 0.68
CA ARG A 229 25.85 0.78 0.72
C ARG A 229 25.06 -0.26 -0.04
N LEU A 230 24.11 -0.90 0.65
CA LEU A 230 23.22 -1.92 0.10
C LEU A 230 21.76 -1.51 0.32
N THR A 231 20.91 -1.82 -0.66
CA THR A 231 19.48 -1.98 -0.40
C THR A 231 19.22 -3.44 -0.07
N VAL A 232 18.57 -3.69 1.07
CA VAL A 232 18.20 -5.03 1.53
C VAL A 232 16.72 -5.24 1.21
N TRP A 233 16.44 -6.34 0.54
CA TRP A 233 15.10 -6.70 0.10
C TRP A 233 14.53 -7.88 0.88
N ARG A 234 15.38 -8.78 1.34
CA ARG A 234 14.98 -9.94 2.13
C ARG A 234 16.08 -10.34 3.10
N ALA A 235 15.66 -10.66 4.31
CA ALA A 235 16.54 -11.13 5.38
C ALA A 235 15.81 -12.17 6.25
N ARG A 236 16.57 -12.82 7.12
CA ARG A 236 16.07 -13.64 8.23
C ARG A 236 16.98 -13.47 9.44
N LEU A 237 16.58 -13.96 10.59
CA LEU A 237 17.48 -14.01 11.74
C LEU A 237 18.72 -14.84 11.40
N ALA A 238 19.89 -14.30 11.73
CA ALA A 238 21.17 -14.98 11.45
C ALA A 238 21.35 -16.23 12.32
N ASN A 239 22.10 -17.18 11.81
CA ASN A 239 22.64 -18.33 12.53
C ASN A 239 24.16 -18.41 12.28
N ASP A 240 24.83 -19.40 12.88
CA ASP A 240 26.30 -19.56 12.79
C ASP A 240 26.82 -19.79 11.36
N ASP A 241 25.99 -20.30 10.46
CA ASP A 241 26.35 -20.61 9.06
C ASP A 241 25.99 -19.49 8.08
N SER A 242 25.47 -18.35 8.57
CA SER A 242 24.98 -17.26 7.72
C SER A 242 26.12 -16.53 7.00
N PRO A 243 26.15 -16.53 5.65
CA PRO A 243 27.32 -16.08 4.87
C PRO A 243 27.44 -14.57 4.74
N LEU A 244 26.35 -13.83 4.85
CA LEU A 244 26.29 -12.36 4.78
C LEU A 244 25.40 -11.85 5.89
N THR A 245 25.98 -11.21 6.90
CA THR A 245 25.23 -10.80 8.09
C THR A 245 25.42 -9.32 8.39
N ALA A 246 24.40 -8.72 8.97
CA ALA A 246 24.44 -7.40 9.59
C ALA A 246 23.31 -7.29 10.63
N GLY A 247 23.58 -6.64 11.78
CA GLY A 247 22.59 -6.38 12.84
C GLY A 247 21.88 -7.65 13.34
N GLY A 248 22.57 -8.81 13.38
CA GLY A 248 21.96 -10.08 13.79
C GLY A 248 21.04 -10.71 12.73
N LEU A 249 21.04 -10.19 11.51
CA LEU A 249 20.29 -10.72 10.36
C LEU A 249 21.22 -11.35 9.34
N GLU A 250 20.77 -12.44 8.71
CA GLU A 250 21.28 -12.94 7.45
C GLU A 250 20.57 -12.24 6.30
N LEU A 251 21.34 -11.57 5.44
CA LEU A 251 20.82 -10.88 4.27
C LEU A 251 20.72 -11.87 3.12
N LEU A 252 19.52 -12.03 2.56
CA LEU A 252 19.22 -13.03 1.53
C LEU A 252 19.22 -12.44 0.12
N ASP A 253 18.54 -11.27 -0.03
CA ASP A 253 18.47 -10.52 -1.28
C ASP A 253 18.94 -9.09 -1.05
N VAL A 254 19.95 -8.69 -1.80
CA VAL A 254 20.57 -7.36 -1.69
C VAL A 254 20.70 -6.70 -3.06
N GLN A 255 20.86 -5.39 -3.03
CA GLN A 255 21.12 -4.60 -4.23
C GLN A 255 22.19 -3.56 -3.93
N PRO A 256 23.41 -3.74 -4.42
CA PRO A 256 24.46 -2.74 -4.35
C PRO A 256 24.07 -1.49 -5.13
N GLU A 257 24.58 -0.35 -4.71
CA GLU A 257 24.31 0.92 -5.39
C GLU A 257 24.70 0.85 -6.89
N GLY A 258 23.79 1.29 -7.75
CA GLY A 258 23.98 1.28 -9.20
C GLY A 258 23.88 -0.10 -9.86
N ARG A 259 23.60 -1.17 -9.12
CA ARG A 259 23.46 -2.54 -9.65
C ARG A 259 22.02 -3.04 -9.53
N ARG A 260 21.75 -4.24 -10.08
CA ARG A 260 20.48 -4.94 -9.95
C ARG A 260 20.37 -5.66 -8.59
N ARG A 261 19.16 -5.97 -8.18
CA ARG A 261 18.88 -6.90 -7.07
C ARG A 261 19.44 -8.28 -7.38
N MET A 262 20.05 -8.93 -6.38
CA MET A 262 20.67 -10.25 -6.49
C MET A 262 20.65 -10.97 -5.14
N GLY A 263 20.79 -12.29 -5.16
CA GLY A 263 20.97 -13.07 -3.94
C GLY A 263 22.33 -12.83 -3.28
N ALA A 264 22.41 -13.05 -1.96
CA ALA A 264 23.63 -12.85 -1.18
C ALA A 264 24.83 -13.65 -1.70
N GLU A 265 24.62 -14.90 -2.14
CA GLU A 265 25.72 -15.72 -2.70
C GLU A 265 26.32 -15.12 -3.99
N GLU A 266 25.47 -14.59 -4.88
CA GLU A 266 25.91 -13.90 -6.08
C GLU A 266 26.72 -12.65 -5.73
N TYR A 267 26.23 -11.88 -4.76
CA TYR A 267 26.90 -10.69 -4.24
C TYR A 267 28.30 -11.04 -3.72
N LEU A 268 28.41 -12.04 -2.84
CA LEU A 268 29.68 -12.48 -2.25
C LEU A 268 30.69 -13.01 -3.28
N ARG A 269 30.20 -13.76 -4.30
CA ARG A 269 31.07 -14.18 -5.42
C ARG A 269 31.63 -13.00 -6.19
N GLY A 270 30.82 -11.97 -6.42
CA GLY A 270 31.24 -10.74 -7.08
C GLY A 270 32.32 -9.96 -6.33
N LEU A 271 32.32 -10.03 -4.98
CA LEU A 271 33.37 -9.41 -4.16
C LEU A 271 34.73 -10.11 -4.33
N LYS A 272 34.74 -11.44 -4.37
CA LYS A 272 35.96 -12.24 -4.53
C LYS A 272 36.62 -12.10 -5.91
N GLY A 273 35.86 -11.72 -6.94
CA GLY A 273 36.36 -11.53 -8.30
C GLY A 273 36.85 -10.11 -8.61
N SER A 274 36.76 -9.22 -7.64
CA SER A 274 37.12 -7.78 -7.80
C SER A 274 38.35 -7.38 -6.97
N GLY A 275 39.04 -8.36 -6.34
CA GLY A 275 40.27 -8.19 -5.53
C GLY A 275 41.55 -8.50 -6.28
#